data_ad67c42d4fcd1487dd0dd82b214c596e
#
_entry.id   ad67c42d4fcd1487dd0dd82b214c596e
#
_cell.length_a   1.000
_cell.length_b   1.000
_cell.length_c   1.000
_cell.angle_alpha   90.00
_cell.angle_beta   90.00
_cell.angle_gamma   90.00
#
_symmetry.space_group_name_H-M   'P 1'
#
loop_
_entity.id
_entity.type
_entity.pdbx_description
1 polymer ?
#
loop_
_entity_poly.entity_id
_entity_poly.type
_entity_poly.pdbx_seq_one_letter_code
_entity_poly.pdbx_strand_id
1 'polypeptide(L)'
;MKTALVLGGAGFIGMALTRRLLDEGYWVRAVDIRDPPFAEGFASDFMIADLRDREDVTDVAGDGFDEVYQLACDMGGAGYIFTGEHDAEVIVSNVLINANVARVLSKVGCGRLLYTSSSCVYNDKLADLRALSGLDGMRDLMETHAGHIGPPSNAYGWEKLFSEQLYLAHKRNYGLNVCITRFSTIYGPGSAFDDGREKAVAAICRKVLDAPRDGDVEVWGDGNQVRPLVYIDDLLNAITRLVRHPSFSGPVNIANHELTTCNEIARQAIALSNKRLTIKNVPGPIGKQVLNMTTDLAEKHLGWKAKTPFSVGLERTFEWIAAQKAKRAA
;
A
#
# COMPACT_ATOMS: atom_id res chain seq x y z
N MET A 1 -7.60 -22.77 16.65
CA MET A 1 -6.58 -22.02 15.86
C MET A 1 -7.36 -20.95 15.11
N LYS A 2 -6.92 -19.70 15.15
CA LYS A 2 -7.55 -18.63 14.35
C LYS A 2 -7.23 -18.78 12.87
N THR A 3 -8.15 -18.35 12.03
CA THR A 3 -8.05 -18.41 10.57
C THR A 3 -7.95 -17.03 9.95
N ALA A 4 -7.16 -16.89 8.90
CA ALA A 4 -7.04 -15.65 8.15
C ALA A 4 -7.09 -15.88 6.64
N LEU A 5 -7.79 -15.01 5.92
CA LEU A 5 -7.83 -14.96 4.47
C LEU A 5 -7.10 -13.70 3.99
N VAL A 6 -6.04 -13.86 3.19
CA VAL A 6 -5.24 -12.77 2.64
C VAL A 6 -5.47 -12.70 1.13
N LEU A 7 -6.33 -11.78 0.68
CA LEU A 7 -6.60 -11.52 -0.73
C LEU A 7 -5.53 -10.56 -1.28
N GLY A 8 -4.87 -10.93 -2.36
CA GLY A 8 -3.63 -10.29 -2.82
C GLY A 8 -2.40 -10.84 -2.10
N GLY A 9 -2.43 -12.13 -1.75
CA GLY A 9 -1.45 -12.81 -0.91
C GLY A 9 -0.06 -12.94 -1.51
N ALA A 10 0.08 -13.00 -2.84
CA ALA A 10 1.37 -13.02 -3.53
C ALA A 10 1.96 -11.62 -3.79
N GLY A 11 1.23 -10.55 -3.41
CA GLY A 11 1.71 -9.18 -3.46
C GLY A 11 2.68 -8.85 -2.32
N PHE A 12 3.35 -7.70 -2.43
CA PHE A 12 4.34 -7.21 -1.45
C PHE A 12 3.83 -7.25 0.00
N ILE A 13 2.69 -6.57 0.26
CA ILE A 13 2.13 -6.51 1.62
C ILE A 13 1.53 -7.86 2.00
N GLY A 14 0.89 -8.55 1.06
CA GLY A 14 0.23 -9.83 1.29
C GLY A 14 1.20 -10.91 1.77
N MET A 15 2.35 -11.07 1.13
CA MET A 15 3.38 -12.03 1.53
C MET A 15 3.95 -11.73 2.93
N ALA A 16 4.26 -10.47 3.20
CA ALA A 16 4.77 -10.03 4.51
C ALA A 16 3.73 -10.27 5.63
N LEU A 17 2.46 -9.98 5.35
CA LEU A 17 1.37 -10.22 6.29
C LEU A 17 1.14 -11.72 6.53
N THR A 18 1.10 -12.50 5.47
CA THR A 18 0.91 -13.96 5.54
C THR A 18 1.97 -14.60 6.43
N ARG A 19 3.25 -14.26 6.22
CA ARG A 19 4.35 -14.73 7.07
C ARG A 19 4.12 -14.37 8.53
N ARG A 20 3.80 -13.12 8.81
CA ARG A 20 3.54 -12.66 10.16
C ARG A 20 2.39 -13.40 10.85
N LEU A 21 1.29 -13.63 10.13
CA LEU A 21 0.14 -14.35 10.68
C LEU A 21 0.47 -15.82 10.98
N LEU A 22 1.28 -16.47 10.12
CA LEU A 22 1.80 -17.82 10.37
C LEU A 22 2.68 -17.84 11.63
N ASP A 23 3.59 -16.88 11.79
CA ASP A 23 4.46 -16.77 12.97
C ASP A 23 3.64 -16.52 14.26
N GLU A 24 2.46 -15.91 14.14
CA GLU A 24 1.50 -15.72 15.24
C GLU A 24 0.56 -16.94 15.46
N GLY A 25 0.75 -18.03 14.70
CA GLY A 25 0.01 -19.29 14.87
C GLY A 25 -1.38 -19.34 14.21
N TYR A 26 -1.62 -18.50 13.20
CA TYR A 26 -2.84 -18.57 12.39
C TYR A 26 -2.73 -19.69 11.34
N TRP A 27 -3.87 -20.27 10.99
CA TRP A 27 -4.01 -20.94 9.71
C TRP A 27 -4.35 -19.88 8.64
N VAL A 28 -3.54 -19.75 7.61
CA VAL A 28 -3.64 -18.68 6.63
C VAL A 28 -3.90 -19.23 5.25
N ARG A 29 -5.02 -18.84 4.63
CA ARG A 29 -5.25 -18.95 3.21
C ARG A 29 -4.80 -17.65 2.53
N ALA A 30 -3.86 -17.76 1.60
CA ALA A 30 -3.44 -16.66 0.74
C ALA A 30 -3.98 -16.88 -0.67
N VAL A 31 -4.47 -15.80 -1.30
CA VAL A 31 -5.11 -15.85 -2.63
C VAL A 31 -4.52 -14.76 -3.50
N ASP A 32 -4.16 -15.10 -4.73
CA ASP A 32 -3.71 -14.12 -5.73
C ASP A 32 -4.05 -14.62 -7.14
N ILE A 33 -3.98 -13.74 -8.12
CA ILE A 33 -4.14 -14.08 -9.55
C ILE A 33 -2.88 -14.70 -10.16
N ARG A 34 -1.77 -14.68 -9.45
CA ARG A 34 -0.46 -15.17 -9.89
C ARG A 34 0.26 -15.93 -8.78
N ASP A 35 1.23 -16.75 -9.16
CA ASP A 35 2.09 -17.40 -8.20
C ASP A 35 2.94 -16.41 -7.40
N PRO A 36 3.21 -16.73 -6.12
CA PRO A 36 4.08 -15.92 -5.29
C PRO A 36 5.53 -15.96 -5.80
N PRO A 37 6.21 -14.81 -5.90
CA PRO A 37 7.56 -14.75 -6.49
C PRO A 37 8.66 -15.41 -5.64
N PHE A 38 8.37 -15.80 -4.36
CA PHE A 38 9.38 -16.29 -3.40
C PHE A 38 8.81 -17.36 -2.46
N ALA A 39 8.34 -18.52 -2.97
CA ALA A 39 7.29 -19.09 -2.19
C ALA A 39 7.18 -20.59 -1.97
N GLU A 40 8.16 -21.28 -1.49
CA GLU A 40 7.84 -22.53 -0.80
C GLU A 40 7.35 -22.27 0.63
N GLY A 41 6.16 -22.79 0.98
CA GLY A 41 5.64 -22.79 2.36
C GLY A 41 5.30 -21.40 2.97
N PHE A 42 4.94 -20.43 2.14
CA PHE A 42 4.64 -19.08 2.65
C PHE A 42 3.22 -18.92 3.22
N ALA A 43 2.30 -19.86 2.97
CA ALA A 43 0.94 -19.89 3.49
C ALA A 43 0.57 -21.30 3.94
N SER A 44 -0.46 -21.47 4.77
CA SER A 44 -1.02 -22.80 5.10
C SER A 44 -1.75 -23.40 3.90
N ASP A 45 -2.39 -22.54 3.11
CA ASP A 45 -3.09 -22.86 1.87
C ASP A 45 -2.91 -21.70 0.89
N PHE A 46 -2.60 -21.97 -0.37
CA PHE A 46 -2.47 -20.98 -1.42
C PHE A 46 -3.37 -21.33 -2.59
N MET A 47 -4.20 -20.37 -3.02
CA MET A 47 -5.10 -20.54 -4.15
C MET A 47 -4.82 -19.47 -5.20
N ILE A 48 -4.75 -19.89 -6.48
CA ILE A 48 -4.81 -18.98 -7.63
C ILE A 48 -6.28 -18.76 -7.95
N ALA A 49 -6.73 -17.49 -7.88
CA ALA A 49 -8.10 -17.11 -8.16
C ALA A 49 -8.20 -15.66 -8.66
N ASP A 50 -9.12 -15.40 -9.57
CA ASP A 50 -9.41 -14.05 -10.07
C ASP A 50 -10.59 -13.44 -9.31
N LEU A 51 -10.31 -12.57 -8.36
CA LEU A 51 -11.35 -11.95 -7.52
C LEU A 51 -12.31 -11.02 -8.28
N ARG A 52 -12.06 -10.77 -9.57
CA ARG A 52 -13.04 -10.13 -10.47
C ARG A 52 -14.18 -11.08 -10.83
N ASP A 53 -13.96 -12.39 -10.67
CA ASP A 53 -14.99 -13.40 -10.76
C ASP A 53 -15.60 -13.66 -9.37
N ARG A 54 -16.94 -13.66 -9.33
CA ARG A 54 -17.66 -13.86 -8.07
C ARG A 54 -17.63 -15.32 -7.60
N GLU A 55 -17.55 -16.29 -8.52
CA GLU A 55 -17.47 -17.70 -8.19
C GLU A 55 -16.14 -17.99 -7.50
N ASP A 56 -15.04 -17.46 -8.05
CA ASP A 56 -13.71 -17.54 -7.43
C ASP A 56 -13.72 -16.95 -6.01
N VAL A 57 -14.34 -15.77 -5.81
CA VAL A 57 -14.44 -15.18 -4.47
C VAL A 57 -15.26 -16.06 -3.51
N THR A 58 -16.30 -16.72 -4.01
CA THR A 58 -17.12 -17.64 -3.20
C THR A 58 -16.32 -18.87 -2.78
N ASP A 59 -15.55 -19.43 -3.70
CA ASP A 59 -14.71 -20.61 -3.43
C ASP A 59 -13.59 -20.31 -2.42
N VAL A 60 -12.92 -19.18 -2.58
CA VAL A 60 -11.82 -18.82 -1.66
C VAL A 60 -12.31 -18.38 -0.29
N ALA A 61 -13.52 -17.82 -0.18
CA ALA A 61 -14.14 -17.44 1.10
C ALA A 61 -14.61 -18.65 1.91
N GLY A 62 -15.00 -19.76 1.27
CA GLY A 62 -15.46 -21.00 1.93
C GLY A 62 -16.54 -20.72 2.97
N ASP A 63 -16.37 -21.30 4.16
CA ASP A 63 -17.30 -21.13 5.30
C ASP A 63 -17.01 -19.87 6.16
N GLY A 64 -16.09 -19.02 5.71
CA GLY A 64 -15.69 -17.79 6.40
C GLY A 64 -14.38 -17.91 7.19
N PHE A 65 -13.90 -16.77 7.64
CA PHE A 65 -12.62 -16.62 8.35
C PHE A 65 -12.78 -15.68 9.54
N ASP A 66 -11.93 -15.87 10.58
CA ASP A 66 -11.87 -14.94 11.72
C ASP A 66 -11.41 -13.55 11.28
N GLU A 67 -10.39 -13.49 10.41
CA GLU A 67 -9.83 -12.24 9.90
C GLU A 67 -9.67 -12.33 8.37
N VAL A 68 -10.14 -11.29 7.66
CA VAL A 68 -9.98 -11.16 6.19
C VAL A 68 -9.23 -9.88 5.89
N TYR A 69 -8.22 -9.96 5.04
CA TYR A 69 -7.39 -8.84 4.63
C TYR A 69 -7.51 -8.63 3.12
N GLN A 70 -8.29 -7.63 2.72
CA GLN A 70 -8.46 -7.27 1.31
C GLN A 70 -7.33 -6.32 0.87
N LEU A 71 -6.30 -6.92 0.28
CA LEU A 71 -5.12 -6.25 -0.27
C LEU A 71 -5.06 -6.34 -1.80
N ALA A 72 -5.89 -7.19 -2.41
CA ALA A 72 -5.91 -7.38 -3.87
C ALA A 72 -6.33 -6.09 -4.57
N CYS A 73 -5.49 -5.64 -5.49
CA CYS A 73 -5.68 -4.36 -6.17
C CYS A 73 -4.82 -4.30 -7.43
N ASP A 74 -5.41 -3.86 -8.54
CA ASP A 74 -4.62 -3.44 -9.69
C ASP A 74 -4.05 -2.05 -9.39
N MET A 75 -2.73 -1.99 -9.22
CA MET A 75 -2.02 -0.76 -8.86
C MET A 75 -0.54 -0.83 -9.23
N GLY A 76 0.12 0.32 -9.20
CA GLY A 76 1.55 0.42 -9.44
C GLY A 76 2.16 1.72 -8.89
N GLY A 77 3.38 2.02 -9.32
CA GLY A 77 4.05 3.28 -9.04
C GLY A 77 3.49 4.46 -9.86
N ALA A 78 4.18 5.59 -9.80
CA ALA A 78 3.73 6.82 -10.47
C ALA A 78 3.57 6.66 -11.99
N GLY A 79 4.43 5.89 -12.63
CA GLY A 79 4.34 5.60 -14.07
C GLY A 79 3.13 4.75 -14.47
N TYR A 80 2.45 4.10 -13.53
CA TYR A 80 1.29 3.28 -13.80
C TYR A 80 -0.04 3.99 -13.48
N ILE A 81 -0.13 4.64 -12.30
CA ILE A 81 -1.42 5.18 -11.81
C ILE A 81 -1.60 6.69 -12.02
N PHE A 82 -0.60 7.42 -12.55
CA PHE A 82 -0.70 8.86 -12.77
C PHE A 82 -0.53 9.30 -14.23
N THR A 83 -0.35 8.36 -15.16
CA THR A 83 -0.22 8.66 -16.61
C THR A 83 -1.57 8.74 -17.31
N GLY A 84 -2.62 8.13 -16.75
CA GLY A 84 -3.93 7.99 -17.38
C GLY A 84 -4.04 6.81 -18.36
N GLU A 85 -2.93 6.15 -18.68
CA GLU A 85 -2.89 5.06 -19.68
C GLU A 85 -3.62 3.79 -19.21
N HIS A 86 -3.74 3.59 -17.90
CA HIS A 86 -4.32 2.39 -17.28
C HIS A 86 -5.59 2.68 -16.46
N ASP A 87 -6.15 3.88 -16.55
CA ASP A 87 -7.25 4.32 -15.70
C ASP A 87 -8.48 3.41 -15.78
N ALA A 88 -8.85 2.98 -17.01
CA ALA A 88 -10.01 2.13 -17.22
C ALA A 88 -9.85 0.74 -16.57
N GLU A 89 -8.69 0.11 -16.78
CA GLU A 89 -8.37 -1.21 -16.22
C GLU A 89 -8.30 -1.15 -14.69
N VAL A 90 -7.66 -0.12 -14.15
CA VAL A 90 -7.53 0.09 -12.70
C VAL A 90 -8.90 0.25 -12.05
N ILE A 91 -9.78 1.09 -12.62
CA ILE A 91 -11.14 1.29 -12.08
C ILE A 91 -11.94 -0.01 -12.16
N VAL A 92 -12.03 -0.60 -13.36
CA VAL A 92 -12.90 -1.78 -13.58
C VAL A 92 -12.44 -2.96 -12.74
N SER A 93 -11.16 -3.29 -12.77
CA SER A 93 -10.61 -4.41 -11.99
C SER A 93 -10.87 -4.24 -10.50
N ASN A 94 -10.55 -3.08 -9.95
CA ASN A 94 -10.67 -2.86 -8.51
C ASN A 94 -12.13 -2.77 -8.03
N VAL A 95 -13.02 -2.16 -8.83
CA VAL A 95 -14.45 -2.13 -8.53
C VAL A 95 -15.05 -3.55 -8.51
N LEU A 96 -14.72 -4.38 -9.50
CA LEU A 96 -15.19 -5.77 -9.56
C LEU A 96 -14.69 -6.58 -8.37
N ILE A 97 -13.40 -6.53 -8.07
CA ILE A 97 -12.80 -7.19 -6.90
C ILE A 97 -13.56 -6.80 -5.62
N ASN A 98 -13.65 -5.48 -5.34
CA ASN A 98 -14.24 -5.00 -4.09
C ASN A 98 -15.75 -5.27 -4.01
N ALA A 99 -16.48 -5.18 -5.12
CA ALA A 99 -17.91 -5.49 -5.18
C ALA A 99 -18.16 -6.99 -4.91
N ASN A 100 -17.38 -7.88 -5.49
CA ASN A 100 -17.52 -9.31 -5.29
C ASN A 100 -17.16 -9.69 -3.84
N VAL A 101 -16.03 -9.21 -3.33
CA VAL A 101 -15.59 -9.45 -1.94
C VAL A 101 -16.64 -8.96 -0.94
N ALA A 102 -17.12 -7.72 -1.07
CA ALA A 102 -18.13 -7.18 -0.18
C ALA A 102 -19.43 -8.01 -0.22
N ARG A 103 -19.88 -8.39 -1.43
CA ARG A 103 -21.13 -9.15 -1.63
C ARG A 103 -21.03 -10.57 -1.08
N VAL A 104 -19.92 -11.27 -1.33
CA VAL A 104 -19.74 -12.64 -0.84
C VAL A 104 -19.58 -12.65 0.68
N LEU A 105 -18.70 -11.84 1.23
CA LEU A 105 -18.46 -11.81 2.68
C LEU A 105 -19.67 -11.30 3.48
N SER A 106 -20.54 -10.50 2.89
CA SER A 106 -21.82 -10.14 3.55
C SER A 106 -22.80 -11.31 3.64
N LYS A 107 -22.64 -12.38 2.83
CA LYS A 107 -23.47 -13.58 2.86
C LYS A 107 -22.85 -14.69 3.68
N VAL A 108 -21.58 -14.98 3.46
CA VAL A 108 -20.84 -16.04 4.16
C VAL A 108 -20.53 -15.63 5.58
N GLY A 109 -20.27 -14.36 5.81
CA GLY A 109 -19.79 -13.83 7.08
C GLY A 109 -18.27 -13.89 7.20
N CYS A 110 -17.74 -13.02 8.05
CA CYS A 110 -16.35 -13.08 8.54
C CYS A 110 -16.28 -12.39 9.90
N GLY A 111 -15.30 -12.76 10.72
CA GLY A 111 -15.12 -12.14 12.03
C GLY A 111 -14.77 -10.65 11.88
N ARG A 112 -13.77 -10.32 11.05
CA ARG A 112 -13.37 -8.94 10.73
C ARG A 112 -12.76 -8.84 9.36
N LEU A 113 -13.20 -7.87 8.54
CA LEU A 113 -12.61 -7.53 7.23
C LEU A 113 -11.81 -6.24 7.32
N LEU A 114 -10.55 -6.26 6.89
CA LEU A 114 -9.77 -5.06 6.59
C LEU A 114 -9.89 -4.71 5.11
N TYR A 115 -10.32 -3.49 4.81
CA TYR A 115 -10.16 -2.90 3.48
C TYR A 115 -8.99 -1.91 3.46
N THR A 116 -8.12 -2.05 2.46
CA THR A 116 -6.96 -1.18 2.28
C THR A 116 -7.23 -0.11 1.23
N SER A 117 -7.45 1.09 1.71
CA SER A 117 -7.58 2.31 0.90
C SER A 117 -6.21 3.01 0.77
N SER A 118 -6.19 4.23 0.28
CA SER A 118 -4.97 4.94 -0.09
C SER A 118 -5.06 6.42 0.25
N SER A 119 -3.90 7.06 0.41
CA SER A 119 -3.78 8.52 0.42
C SER A 119 -4.28 9.18 -0.87
N CYS A 120 -4.45 8.40 -1.95
CA CYS A 120 -4.99 8.89 -3.23
C CYS A 120 -6.45 9.32 -3.16
N VAL A 121 -7.19 8.99 -2.09
CA VAL A 121 -8.55 9.49 -1.85
C VAL A 121 -8.61 10.99 -1.54
N TYR A 122 -7.48 11.61 -1.20
CA TYR A 122 -7.39 13.04 -0.94
C TYR A 122 -7.06 13.82 -2.21
N ASN A 123 -7.55 15.05 -2.30
CA ASN A 123 -7.25 15.94 -3.42
C ASN A 123 -5.78 16.40 -3.39
N ASP A 124 -5.10 16.37 -4.54
CA ASP A 124 -3.68 16.77 -4.65
C ASP A 124 -3.47 18.27 -4.47
N LYS A 125 -4.49 19.05 -4.87
CA LYS A 125 -4.46 20.52 -4.78
C LYS A 125 -4.99 21.03 -3.45
N LEU A 126 -5.02 20.18 -2.42
CA LEU A 126 -5.59 20.58 -1.12
C LEU A 126 -4.86 21.78 -0.50
N ALA A 127 -3.56 21.94 -0.77
CA ALA A 127 -2.81 23.12 -0.34
C ALA A 127 -3.39 24.42 -0.94
N ASP A 128 -3.73 24.38 -2.24
CA ASP A 128 -4.34 25.52 -2.94
C ASP A 128 -5.77 25.76 -2.45
N LEU A 129 -6.54 24.68 -2.23
CA LEU A 129 -7.91 24.75 -1.71
C LEU A 129 -7.95 25.27 -0.27
N ARG A 130 -6.93 25.01 0.53
CA ARG A 130 -6.79 25.54 1.90
C ARG A 130 -6.66 27.07 1.90
N ALA A 131 -5.81 27.61 1.03
CA ALA A 131 -5.66 29.05 0.88
C ALA A 131 -6.97 29.74 0.47
N LEU A 132 -7.76 29.09 -0.41
CA LEU A 132 -9.05 29.60 -0.89
C LEU A 132 -10.18 29.49 0.16
N SER A 133 -10.11 28.51 1.05
CA SER A 133 -11.17 28.24 2.06
C SER A 133 -10.91 28.82 3.45
N GLY A 134 -9.84 29.58 3.62
CA GLY A 134 -9.49 30.14 4.94
C GLY A 134 -9.03 29.10 5.96
N LEU A 135 -8.66 27.91 5.51
CA LEU A 135 -8.14 26.82 6.35
C LEU A 135 -6.62 26.94 6.58
N ASP A 136 -6.12 28.19 6.61
CA ASP A 136 -4.72 28.48 6.93
C ASP A 136 -4.34 27.90 8.29
N GLY A 137 -3.31 27.07 8.31
CA GLY A 137 -2.84 26.38 9.53
C GLY A 137 -3.12 24.87 9.58
N MET A 138 -3.99 24.33 8.74
CA MET A 138 -4.14 22.88 8.59
C MET A 138 -2.97 22.32 7.75
N ARG A 139 -1.98 21.74 8.43
CA ARG A 139 -0.78 21.24 7.79
C ARG A 139 -0.97 19.87 7.19
N ASP A 140 -1.84 19.03 7.77
CA ASP A 140 -1.94 17.61 7.49
C ASP A 140 -3.35 17.19 7.07
N LEU A 141 -3.44 16.13 6.25
CA LEU A 141 -4.71 15.56 5.82
C LEU A 141 -5.32 14.73 6.94
N MET A 142 -6.51 15.14 7.37
CA MET A 142 -7.33 14.40 8.32
C MET A 142 -8.26 13.43 7.56
N GLU A 143 -8.69 12.37 8.23
CA GLU A 143 -9.58 11.37 7.64
C GLU A 143 -10.92 11.97 7.16
N THR A 144 -11.38 13.01 7.79
CA THR A 144 -12.61 13.75 7.43
C THR A 144 -12.50 14.54 6.12
N HIS A 145 -11.29 14.76 5.61
CA HIS A 145 -11.09 15.56 4.39
C HIS A 145 -11.43 14.81 3.10
N ALA A 146 -11.34 13.46 3.09
CA ALA A 146 -11.60 12.69 1.89
C ALA A 146 -13.05 12.80 1.42
N GLY A 147 -13.24 13.23 0.19
CA GLY A 147 -14.56 13.47 -0.41
C GLY A 147 -15.27 14.74 0.07
N HIS A 148 -14.78 15.42 1.09
CA HIS A 148 -15.38 16.66 1.61
C HIS A 148 -14.61 17.90 1.16
N ILE A 149 -13.30 17.80 1.05
CA ILE A 149 -12.45 18.90 0.58
C ILE A 149 -11.85 18.53 -0.76
N GLY A 150 -12.61 18.74 -1.82
CA GLY A 150 -12.24 18.43 -3.20
C GLY A 150 -12.24 16.93 -3.53
N PRO A 151 -12.40 16.60 -4.81
CA PRO A 151 -12.42 15.22 -5.28
C PRO A 151 -11.00 14.63 -5.34
N PRO A 152 -10.87 13.29 -5.33
CA PRO A 152 -9.61 12.64 -5.70
C PRO A 152 -9.10 13.09 -7.06
N SER A 153 -7.78 13.24 -7.21
CA SER A 153 -7.19 13.83 -8.42
C SER A 153 -6.91 12.82 -9.55
N ASN A 154 -7.11 11.53 -9.32
CA ASN A 154 -6.88 10.48 -10.30
C ASN A 154 -7.89 9.34 -10.18
N ALA A 155 -7.96 8.50 -11.21
CA ALA A 155 -8.88 7.37 -11.33
C ALA A 155 -8.75 6.37 -10.16
N TYR A 156 -7.53 6.05 -9.76
CA TYR A 156 -7.26 5.17 -8.64
C TYR A 156 -7.80 5.72 -7.30
N GLY A 157 -7.63 7.02 -7.05
CA GLY A 157 -8.18 7.66 -5.85
C GLY A 157 -9.70 7.63 -5.81
N TRP A 158 -10.35 7.85 -6.96
CA TRP A 158 -11.80 7.76 -7.09
C TRP A 158 -12.32 6.35 -6.81
N GLU A 159 -11.67 5.33 -7.38
CA GLU A 159 -12.03 3.93 -7.12
C GLU A 159 -11.89 3.60 -5.63
N LYS A 160 -10.77 3.98 -5.02
CA LYS A 160 -10.54 3.73 -3.59
C LYS A 160 -11.59 4.39 -2.70
N LEU A 161 -11.95 5.64 -2.97
CA LEU A 161 -12.99 6.35 -2.23
C LEU A 161 -14.38 5.71 -2.45
N PHE A 162 -14.69 5.31 -3.67
CA PHE A 162 -15.92 4.57 -3.98
C PHE A 162 -15.99 3.25 -3.19
N SER A 163 -14.91 2.49 -3.18
CA SER A 163 -14.85 1.21 -2.47
C SER A 163 -14.96 1.37 -0.95
N GLU A 164 -14.44 2.47 -0.36
CA GLU A 164 -14.72 2.79 1.04
C GLU A 164 -16.24 2.91 1.28
N GLN A 165 -16.95 3.67 0.43
CA GLN A 165 -18.40 3.85 0.54
C GLN A 165 -19.15 2.54 0.31
N LEU A 166 -18.72 1.71 -0.62
CA LEU A 166 -19.28 0.38 -0.87
C LEU A 166 -19.21 -0.49 0.39
N TYR A 167 -18.05 -0.61 1.03
CA TYR A 167 -17.87 -1.40 2.26
C TYR A 167 -18.67 -0.81 3.44
N LEU A 168 -18.73 0.51 3.57
CA LEU A 168 -19.55 1.16 4.60
C LEU A 168 -21.04 0.94 4.36
N ALA A 169 -21.51 0.88 3.11
CA ALA A 169 -22.89 0.52 2.80
C ALA A 169 -23.19 -0.94 3.18
N HIS A 170 -22.29 -1.88 2.85
CA HIS A 170 -22.42 -3.27 3.27
C HIS A 170 -22.40 -3.44 4.79
N LYS A 171 -21.59 -2.65 5.51
CA LYS A 171 -21.63 -2.60 6.97
C LYS A 171 -23.01 -2.18 7.50
N ARG A 172 -23.59 -1.10 6.94
CA ARG A 172 -24.92 -0.60 7.39
C ARG A 172 -26.06 -1.56 7.04
N ASN A 173 -26.04 -2.13 5.84
CA ASN A 173 -27.19 -2.86 5.32
C ASN A 173 -27.16 -4.36 5.66
N TYR A 174 -25.97 -4.93 5.79
CA TYR A 174 -25.78 -6.37 5.96
C TYR A 174 -24.96 -6.75 7.19
N GLY A 175 -24.52 -5.77 7.97
CA GLY A 175 -23.74 -6.03 9.18
C GLY A 175 -22.30 -6.48 8.94
N LEU A 176 -21.75 -6.30 7.73
CA LEU A 176 -20.36 -6.65 7.43
C LEU A 176 -19.40 -5.94 8.38
N ASN A 177 -18.64 -6.68 9.15
CA ASN A 177 -17.72 -6.14 10.15
C ASN A 177 -16.42 -5.66 9.49
N VAL A 178 -16.46 -4.50 8.82
CA VAL A 178 -15.33 -3.93 8.08
C VAL A 178 -14.63 -2.82 8.86
N CYS A 179 -13.30 -2.80 8.74
CA CYS A 179 -12.45 -1.67 9.11
C CYS A 179 -11.63 -1.19 7.89
N ILE A 180 -11.29 0.10 7.88
CA ILE A 180 -10.70 0.77 6.72
C ILE A 180 -9.42 1.51 7.12
N THR A 181 -8.36 1.32 6.32
CA THR A 181 -7.11 2.10 6.44
C THR A 181 -6.82 2.86 5.16
N ARG A 182 -6.18 4.02 5.27
CA ARG A 182 -5.63 4.81 4.16
C ARG A 182 -4.12 4.85 4.28
N PHE A 183 -3.43 4.19 3.35
CA PHE A 183 -1.97 4.12 3.39
C PHE A 183 -1.33 5.30 2.67
N SER A 184 -0.24 5.79 3.23
CA SER A 184 0.78 6.52 2.49
C SER A 184 1.62 5.56 1.63
N THR A 185 2.80 5.96 1.19
CA THR A 185 3.69 5.08 0.42
C THR A 185 4.36 4.05 1.33
N ILE A 186 4.09 2.77 1.06
CA ILE A 186 4.71 1.64 1.77
C ILE A 186 5.96 1.19 1.01
N TYR A 187 7.03 0.87 1.74
CA TYR A 187 8.29 0.36 1.22
C TYR A 187 8.90 -0.72 2.12
N GLY A 188 9.81 -1.52 1.59
CA GLY A 188 10.49 -2.57 2.34
C GLY A 188 10.91 -3.74 1.46
N PRO A 189 11.58 -4.76 2.04
CA PRO A 189 11.87 -6.03 1.39
C PRO A 189 10.59 -6.68 0.85
N GLY A 190 10.66 -7.29 -0.34
CA GLY A 190 9.52 -7.89 -1.02
C GLY A 190 8.78 -6.96 -1.99
N SER A 191 9.07 -5.65 -2.00
CA SER A 191 8.46 -4.74 -2.97
C SER A 191 8.94 -4.98 -4.40
N ALA A 192 8.04 -4.83 -5.37
CA ALA A 192 8.39 -4.83 -6.79
C ALA A 192 9.48 -3.78 -7.08
N PHE A 193 10.51 -4.16 -7.87
CA PHE A 193 11.65 -3.29 -8.14
C PHE A 193 12.10 -3.25 -9.61
N ASP A 194 11.54 -4.12 -10.49
CA ASP A 194 11.95 -4.27 -11.89
C ASP A 194 10.83 -4.71 -12.85
N ASP A 195 9.56 -4.51 -12.50
CA ASP A 195 8.39 -4.93 -13.27
C ASP A 195 7.61 -3.77 -13.94
N GLY A 196 8.14 -2.55 -13.88
CA GLY A 196 7.49 -1.34 -14.40
C GLY A 196 6.40 -0.77 -13.48
N ARG A 197 6.10 -1.44 -12.37
CA ARG A 197 5.11 -1.03 -11.34
C ARG A 197 5.76 -0.59 -10.04
N GLU A 198 7.09 -0.54 -10.02
CA GLU A 198 7.86 -0.20 -8.82
C GLU A 198 7.60 1.20 -8.30
N LYS A 199 7.58 1.35 -6.98
CA LYS A 199 7.51 2.65 -6.31
C LYS A 199 8.90 3.27 -6.14
N ALA A 200 8.95 4.58 -5.88
CA ALA A 200 10.17 5.38 -5.90
C ALA A 200 11.35 4.77 -5.11
N VAL A 201 11.14 4.24 -3.90
CA VAL A 201 12.23 3.68 -3.09
C VAL A 201 12.87 2.49 -3.81
N ALA A 202 12.07 1.53 -4.25
CA ALA A 202 12.56 0.33 -4.93
C ALA A 202 13.18 0.65 -6.30
N ALA A 203 12.55 1.55 -7.07
CA ALA A 203 13.05 2.00 -8.36
C ALA A 203 14.42 2.68 -8.23
N ILE A 204 14.59 3.56 -7.25
CA ILE A 204 15.87 4.26 -7.01
C ILE A 204 16.94 3.27 -6.53
N CYS A 205 16.63 2.38 -5.60
CA CYS A 205 17.56 1.33 -5.16
C CYS A 205 18.04 0.48 -6.34
N ARG A 206 17.11 0.02 -7.21
CA ARG A 206 17.46 -0.73 -8.42
C ARG A 206 18.38 0.07 -9.34
N LYS A 207 18.03 1.33 -9.64
CA LYS A 207 18.86 2.20 -10.51
C LYS A 207 20.26 2.39 -9.97
N VAL A 208 20.43 2.55 -8.64
CA VAL A 208 21.74 2.62 -8.00
C VAL A 208 22.49 1.31 -8.14
N LEU A 209 21.84 0.16 -7.94
CA LEU A 209 22.46 -1.15 -8.10
C LEU A 209 22.87 -1.44 -9.55
N ASP A 210 22.06 -1.01 -10.53
CA ASP A 210 22.32 -1.21 -11.96
C ASP A 210 23.39 -0.27 -12.52
N ALA A 211 23.55 0.90 -11.94
CA ALA A 211 24.53 1.89 -12.40
C ALA A 211 25.97 1.34 -12.36
N PRO A 212 26.86 1.73 -13.30
CA PRO A 212 28.28 1.42 -13.22
C PRO A 212 28.90 2.03 -11.96
N ARG A 213 30.16 1.69 -11.64
CA ARG A 213 30.83 2.20 -10.45
C ARG A 213 30.92 3.74 -10.43
N ASP A 214 31.11 4.33 -11.58
CA ASP A 214 31.13 5.79 -11.80
C ASP A 214 30.06 6.11 -12.85
N GLY A 215 29.14 7.05 -12.52
CA GLY A 215 28.05 7.39 -13.44
C GLY A 215 26.93 8.19 -12.79
N ASP A 216 25.75 8.14 -13.42
CA ASP A 216 24.58 8.90 -12.98
C ASP A 216 23.43 7.98 -12.55
N VAL A 217 22.63 8.47 -11.61
CA VAL A 217 21.34 7.89 -11.23
C VAL A 217 20.21 8.87 -11.57
N GLU A 218 19.32 8.44 -12.45
CA GLU A 218 18.20 9.28 -12.86
C GLU A 218 17.09 9.29 -11.81
N VAL A 219 16.70 10.49 -11.39
CA VAL A 219 15.54 10.76 -10.53
C VAL A 219 14.54 11.60 -11.30
N TRP A 220 13.30 11.13 -11.38
CA TRP A 220 12.25 11.83 -12.11
C TRP A 220 11.80 13.11 -11.41
N GLY A 221 11.57 14.18 -12.22
CA GLY A 221 11.25 15.52 -11.76
C GLY A 221 12.46 16.24 -11.18
N ASP A 222 12.22 17.22 -10.32
CA ASP A 222 13.27 17.96 -9.60
C ASP A 222 13.84 17.20 -8.39
N GLY A 223 13.26 16.05 -8.08
CA GLY A 223 13.66 15.21 -6.95
C GLY A 223 13.27 15.73 -5.57
N ASN A 224 12.59 16.89 -5.49
CA ASN A 224 12.14 17.50 -4.25
C ASN A 224 10.75 17.02 -3.78
N GLN A 225 10.13 16.14 -4.56
CA GLN A 225 8.85 15.54 -4.18
C GLN A 225 9.02 14.79 -2.85
N VAL A 226 8.28 15.23 -1.85
CA VAL A 226 8.31 14.67 -0.49
C VAL A 226 7.42 13.44 -0.40
N ARG A 227 7.84 12.44 0.35
CA ARG A 227 7.08 11.19 0.57
C ARG A 227 6.99 10.87 2.06
N PRO A 228 5.78 10.70 2.60
CA PRO A 228 5.59 10.08 3.90
C PRO A 228 5.70 8.56 3.72
N LEU A 229 6.90 8.02 3.97
CA LEU A 229 7.25 6.61 3.74
C LEU A 229 7.01 5.78 4.99
N VAL A 230 6.22 4.72 4.90
CA VAL A 230 6.01 3.77 6.00
C VAL A 230 6.70 2.44 5.69
N TYR A 231 7.56 2.00 6.59
CA TYR A 231 8.21 0.70 6.48
C TYR A 231 7.21 -0.44 6.67
N ILE A 232 7.41 -1.54 5.96
CA ILE A 232 6.47 -2.67 5.92
C ILE A 232 6.11 -3.19 7.31
N ASP A 233 7.06 -3.36 8.22
CA ASP A 233 6.79 -3.89 9.56
C ASP A 233 5.93 -2.93 10.40
N ASP A 234 6.11 -1.62 10.25
CA ASP A 234 5.27 -0.62 10.90
C ASP A 234 3.84 -0.68 10.36
N LEU A 235 3.67 -0.86 9.02
CA LEU A 235 2.35 -1.08 8.43
C LEU A 235 1.68 -2.32 9.01
N LEU A 236 2.38 -3.47 9.03
CA LEU A 236 1.81 -4.71 9.56
C LEU A 236 1.37 -4.57 11.02
N ASN A 237 2.13 -3.82 11.82
CA ASN A 237 1.74 -3.48 13.19
C ASN A 237 0.44 -2.65 13.24
N ALA A 238 0.26 -1.69 12.34
CA ALA A 238 -0.95 -0.86 12.28
C ALA A 238 -2.19 -1.68 11.92
N ILE A 239 -2.13 -2.45 10.81
CA ILE A 239 -3.28 -3.17 10.27
C ILE A 239 -3.72 -4.31 11.20
N THR A 240 -2.79 -5.04 11.80
CA THR A 240 -3.14 -6.10 12.76
C THR A 240 -3.78 -5.53 14.04
N ARG A 241 -3.31 -4.37 14.54
CA ARG A 241 -3.97 -3.68 15.65
C ARG A 241 -5.38 -3.21 15.29
N LEU A 242 -5.59 -2.67 14.08
CA LEU A 242 -6.91 -2.21 13.65
C LEU A 242 -7.90 -3.37 13.50
N VAL A 243 -7.48 -4.47 12.85
CA VAL A 243 -8.33 -5.66 12.68
C VAL A 243 -8.74 -6.23 14.04
N ARG A 244 -7.87 -6.20 15.01
CA ARG A 244 -8.11 -6.74 16.37
C ARG A 244 -8.72 -5.73 17.34
N HIS A 245 -8.95 -4.50 16.90
CA HIS A 245 -9.57 -3.48 17.75
C HIS A 245 -11.07 -3.77 17.94
N PRO A 246 -11.59 -3.79 19.18
CA PRO A 246 -12.94 -4.26 19.47
C PRO A 246 -14.06 -3.41 18.85
N SER A 247 -13.86 -2.11 18.68
CA SER A 247 -14.92 -1.17 18.27
C SER A 247 -14.51 -0.17 17.20
N PHE A 248 -13.23 0.26 17.16
CA PHE A 248 -12.76 1.24 16.19
C PHE A 248 -12.59 0.59 14.81
N SER A 249 -13.13 1.22 13.77
CA SER A 249 -13.14 0.67 12.40
C SER A 249 -12.57 1.63 11.34
N GLY A 250 -12.09 2.79 11.72
CA GLY A 250 -11.61 3.78 10.76
C GLY A 250 -12.73 4.50 9.98
N PRO A 251 -12.45 5.07 8.82
CA PRO A 251 -11.14 5.12 8.17
C PRO A 251 -10.04 5.68 9.05
N VAL A 252 -8.81 5.16 8.90
CA VAL A 252 -7.66 5.64 9.65
C VAL A 252 -6.44 5.79 8.75
N ASN A 253 -5.74 6.91 8.88
CA ASN A 253 -4.51 7.20 8.17
C ASN A 253 -3.33 6.44 8.77
N ILE A 254 -2.54 5.81 7.91
CA ILE A 254 -1.28 5.16 8.26
C ILE A 254 -0.16 5.85 7.46
N ALA A 255 0.57 6.71 8.13
CA ALA A 255 1.64 7.53 7.55
C ALA A 255 2.81 7.68 8.53
N ASN A 256 3.93 8.19 8.04
CA ASN A 256 5.09 8.56 8.84
C ASN A 256 5.28 10.07 8.80
N HIS A 257 5.63 10.66 9.92
CA HIS A 257 5.96 12.09 10.00
C HIS A 257 7.37 12.42 9.54
N GLU A 258 8.25 11.41 9.40
CA GLU A 258 9.55 11.55 8.75
C GLU A 258 9.34 11.67 7.23
N LEU A 259 9.52 12.89 6.74
CA LEU A 259 9.33 13.21 5.32
C LEU A 259 10.67 13.12 4.58
N THR A 260 10.68 12.41 3.45
CA THR A 260 11.89 12.16 2.67
C THR A 260 11.67 12.57 1.21
N THR A 261 12.63 13.26 0.59
CA THR A 261 12.59 13.60 -0.84
C THR A 261 13.15 12.47 -1.71
N CYS A 262 12.78 12.44 -3.00
CA CYS A 262 13.35 11.48 -3.94
C CYS A 262 14.88 11.62 -4.08
N ASN A 263 15.41 12.86 -4.05
CA ASN A 263 16.85 13.09 -4.03
C ASN A 263 17.51 12.58 -2.75
N GLU A 264 16.85 12.66 -1.60
CA GLU A 264 17.38 12.11 -0.35
C GLU A 264 17.40 10.58 -0.37
N ILE A 265 16.36 9.94 -0.90
CA ILE A 265 16.36 8.49 -1.14
C ILE A 265 17.56 8.10 -2.00
N ALA A 266 17.82 8.83 -3.09
CA ALA A 266 18.93 8.55 -3.98
C ALA A 266 20.28 8.75 -3.30
N ARG A 267 20.48 9.83 -2.53
CA ARG A 267 21.74 10.08 -1.80
C ARG A 267 22.06 8.95 -0.80
N GLN A 268 21.06 8.52 -0.03
CA GLN A 268 21.24 7.44 0.93
C GLN A 268 21.49 6.09 0.23
N ALA A 269 20.77 5.78 -0.84
CA ALA A 269 20.99 4.56 -1.62
C ALA A 269 22.40 4.53 -2.26
N ILE A 270 22.88 5.67 -2.79
CA ILE A 270 24.23 5.81 -3.33
C ILE A 270 25.27 5.54 -2.23
N ALA A 271 25.08 6.10 -1.04
CA ALA A 271 25.98 5.87 0.09
C ALA A 271 26.09 4.37 0.48
N LEU A 272 24.97 3.63 0.40
CA LEU A 272 24.95 2.18 0.66
C LEU A 272 25.65 1.37 -0.44
N SER A 273 25.75 1.89 -1.66
CA SER A 273 26.29 1.14 -2.80
C SER A 273 27.81 1.11 -2.90
N ASN A 274 28.53 1.94 -2.15
CA ASN A 274 29.97 2.18 -2.29
C ASN A 274 30.41 2.58 -3.73
N LYS A 275 29.49 3.16 -4.53
CA LYS A 275 29.76 3.65 -5.89
C LYS A 275 29.92 5.18 -5.89
N ARG A 276 30.53 5.71 -6.92
CA ARG A 276 30.69 7.18 -7.15
C ARG A 276 29.67 7.63 -8.17
N LEU A 277 28.44 7.88 -7.71
CA LEU A 277 27.31 8.22 -8.57
C LEU A 277 26.84 9.65 -8.32
N THR A 278 26.41 10.33 -9.40
CA THR A 278 25.77 11.63 -9.36
C THR A 278 24.26 11.49 -9.58
N ILE A 279 23.48 12.34 -8.93
CA ILE A 279 22.03 12.38 -9.16
C ILE A 279 21.77 13.28 -10.36
N LYS A 280 21.05 12.72 -11.35
CA LYS A 280 20.60 13.44 -12.52
C LYS A 280 19.07 13.55 -12.51
N ASN A 281 18.54 14.76 -12.31
CA ASN A 281 17.12 15.00 -12.39
C ASN A 281 16.67 15.06 -13.86
N VAL A 282 15.67 14.24 -14.23
CA VAL A 282 15.15 14.11 -15.59
C VAL A 282 13.63 14.25 -15.62
N PRO A 283 13.03 14.72 -16.73
CA PRO A 283 11.58 14.67 -16.89
C PRO A 283 11.02 13.26 -16.71
N GLY A 284 9.85 13.14 -16.09
CA GLY A 284 9.19 11.84 -15.89
C GLY A 284 7.94 11.96 -15.02
N PRO A 285 7.16 10.88 -14.89
CA PRO A 285 5.97 10.88 -14.06
C PRO A 285 6.33 11.15 -12.59
N ILE A 286 5.90 12.29 -12.10
CA ILE A 286 5.99 12.64 -10.68
C ILE A 286 4.63 12.31 -10.06
N GLY A 287 4.59 11.37 -9.13
CA GLY A 287 3.37 11.17 -8.34
C GLY A 287 2.98 12.45 -7.58
N LYS A 288 2.00 12.33 -6.68
CA LYS A 288 1.54 13.46 -5.86
C LYS A 288 2.68 14.28 -5.29
N GLN A 289 2.58 15.60 -5.37
CA GLN A 289 3.31 16.47 -4.47
C GLN A 289 2.76 16.29 -3.06
N VAL A 290 3.52 16.63 -2.05
CA VAL A 290 3.28 16.24 -0.64
C VAL A 290 1.90 16.56 -0.16
N LEU A 291 1.26 15.54 0.38
CA LEU A 291 0.20 15.73 1.34
C LEU A 291 0.58 14.91 2.58
N ASN A 292 1.09 15.55 3.60
CA ASN A 292 1.26 14.89 4.88
C ASN A 292 -0.11 14.49 5.43
N MET A 293 -0.21 13.34 6.10
CA MET A 293 -1.45 12.84 6.69
C MET A 293 -1.30 12.84 8.21
N THR A 294 -2.32 13.29 8.95
CA THR A 294 -2.31 13.13 10.41
C THR A 294 -2.39 11.65 10.75
N THR A 295 -1.79 11.25 11.85
CA THR A 295 -1.90 9.91 12.44
C THR A 295 -2.59 9.93 13.80
N ASP A 296 -3.27 11.03 14.13
CA ASP A 296 -3.88 11.24 15.45
C ASP A 296 -4.88 10.13 15.81
N LEU A 297 -5.69 9.67 14.86
CA LEU A 297 -6.61 8.56 15.10
C LEU A 297 -5.88 7.24 15.29
N ALA A 298 -4.79 6.99 14.57
CA ALA A 298 -3.97 5.80 14.75
C ALA A 298 -3.27 5.80 16.12
N GLU A 299 -2.73 6.93 16.54
CA GLU A 299 -2.12 7.08 17.87
C GLU A 299 -3.17 6.90 18.98
N LYS A 300 -4.31 7.59 18.86
CA LYS A 300 -5.38 7.58 19.87
C LYS A 300 -6.04 6.22 20.04
N HIS A 301 -6.42 5.57 18.94
CA HIS A 301 -7.21 4.34 18.99
C HIS A 301 -6.37 3.08 18.94
N LEU A 302 -5.25 3.09 18.22
CA LEU A 302 -4.42 1.90 18.04
C LEU A 302 -3.14 1.93 18.89
N GLY A 303 -2.81 3.06 19.52
CA GLY A 303 -1.51 3.26 20.18
C GLY A 303 -0.36 3.07 19.19
N TRP A 304 -0.61 3.39 17.90
CA TRP A 304 0.34 3.15 16.83
C TRP A 304 0.99 4.44 16.33
N LYS A 305 2.28 4.33 16.09
CA LYS A 305 3.12 5.32 15.43
C LYS A 305 4.20 4.58 14.64
N ALA A 306 4.57 5.09 13.48
CA ALA A 306 5.73 4.58 12.74
C ALA A 306 6.99 4.73 13.60
N LYS A 307 7.81 3.68 13.66
CA LYS A 307 8.99 3.61 14.54
C LYS A 307 10.29 3.35 13.80
N THR A 308 10.21 2.80 12.60
CA THR A 308 11.39 2.44 11.81
C THR A 308 11.96 3.70 11.15
N PRO A 309 13.17 4.17 11.51
CA PRO A 309 13.83 5.28 10.82
C PRO A 309 13.98 4.96 9.33
N PHE A 310 13.82 5.98 8.47
CA PHE A 310 13.91 5.77 7.03
C PHE A 310 15.24 5.13 6.60
N SER A 311 16.35 5.57 7.16
CA SER A 311 17.70 5.03 6.86
C SER A 311 17.79 3.52 7.11
N VAL A 312 17.24 3.03 8.23
CA VAL A 312 17.22 1.60 8.58
C VAL A 312 16.34 0.79 7.62
N GLY A 313 15.15 1.30 7.31
CA GLY A 313 14.25 0.64 6.36
C GLY A 313 14.80 0.64 4.94
N LEU A 314 15.49 1.72 4.53
CA LEU A 314 16.14 1.81 3.22
C LEU A 314 17.29 0.81 3.09
N GLU A 315 18.17 0.72 4.09
CA GLU A 315 19.28 -0.24 4.11
C GLU A 315 18.76 -1.67 3.91
N ARG A 316 17.80 -2.11 4.70
CA ARG A 316 17.18 -3.45 4.57
C ARG A 316 16.55 -3.67 3.19
N THR A 317 15.91 -2.64 2.63
CA THR A 317 15.30 -2.72 1.30
C THR A 317 16.38 -2.84 0.21
N PHE A 318 17.43 -2.03 0.30
CA PHE A 318 18.56 -2.04 -0.62
C PHE A 318 19.29 -3.39 -0.64
N GLU A 319 19.63 -3.90 0.54
CA GLU A 319 20.29 -5.21 0.69
C GLU A 319 19.43 -6.34 0.13
N TRP A 320 18.12 -6.31 0.40
CA TRP A 320 17.20 -7.30 -0.12
C TRP A 320 17.15 -7.28 -1.66
N ILE A 321 17.03 -6.08 -2.28
CA ILE A 321 17.05 -5.95 -3.75
C ILE A 321 18.38 -6.44 -4.31
N ALA A 322 19.52 -6.09 -3.70
CA ALA A 322 20.84 -6.56 -4.12
C ALA A 322 20.94 -8.10 -4.09
N ALA A 323 20.45 -8.71 -3.02
CA ALA A 323 20.42 -10.17 -2.90
C ALA A 323 19.51 -10.84 -3.96
N GLN A 324 18.33 -10.26 -4.27
CA GLN A 324 17.46 -10.79 -5.32
C GLN A 324 18.11 -10.68 -6.70
N LYS A 325 18.79 -9.57 -7.00
CA LYS A 325 19.52 -9.40 -8.26
C LYS A 325 20.67 -10.41 -8.39
N ALA A 326 21.42 -10.65 -7.33
CA ALA A 326 22.48 -11.65 -7.32
C ALA A 326 21.96 -13.07 -7.58
N LYS A 327 20.82 -13.45 -6.97
CA LYS A 327 20.18 -14.77 -7.21
C LYS A 327 19.70 -14.96 -8.65
N ARG A 328 19.27 -13.89 -9.33
CA ARG A 328 18.83 -13.97 -10.75
C ARG A 328 19.97 -13.99 -11.73
N ALA A 329 21.16 -13.54 -11.32
CA ALA A 329 22.38 -13.56 -12.15
C ALA A 329 23.18 -14.86 -12.03
N ALA A 330 22.90 -15.68 -11.01
CA ALA A 330 23.51 -16.99 -10.78
C ALA A 330 22.70 -18.11 -11.45
#